data_bab6ec6e731b7b460df9691fa4d8a09b
#
_entry.id   bab6ec6e731b7b460df9691fa4d8a09b
#
_cell.length_a   1.000
_cell.length_b   1.000
_cell.length_c   1.000
_cell.angle_alpha   90.00
_cell.angle_beta   90.00
_cell.angle_gamma   90.00
#
_symmetry.space_group_name_H-M   'P 1'
#
loop_
_entity.id
_entity.type
_entity.pdbx_description
1 polymer ?
#
loop_
_entity_poly.entity_id
_entity_poly.type
_entity_poly.pdbx_seq_one_letter_code
_entity_poly.pdbx_strand_id
1 'polypeptide(L)'
;MGWRFDDPRKAIQQAILRGGRTAQHSDLERRTGSRIPALFGIGDSLIYFVENAPPQKSGGKSTLQARWSALGFEAHPLAIQVKDKGFLAIDHLTNNVAKGTMETWARFYKDIFGFTEVRYFDIRGAQTGLTSYALRSPDGSFCIPINEASEAKSQINEYLEEYNGPGIQHLAFLTADILSSLRKLEGTPIEMLDMDDLYYADVFARVPNVTEDKGELQRRNVLVDGDEHGYLLQIFTKNLVGPIFIEIIQRKNHLSFGEGNFGALFRSIERDQERRGVFAGPAGEQHAEHG
;
A
#
# COMPACT_ATOMS: atom_id res chain seq x y z
N MET A 1 -7.77 -9.78 1.95
CA MET A 1 -7.06 -9.38 3.20
C MET A 1 -7.59 -10.21 4.38
N GLY A 2 -6.75 -10.51 5.39
CA GLY A 2 -7.21 -11.14 6.64
C GLY A 2 -7.04 -10.16 7.80
N TRP A 3 -8.15 -9.80 8.46
CA TRP A 3 -8.14 -8.91 9.62
C TRP A 3 -8.41 -9.71 10.89
N ARG A 4 -7.70 -9.40 11.96
CA ARG A 4 -7.80 -10.11 13.24
C ARG A 4 -8.84 -9.49 14.14
N PHE A 5 -9.68 -10.34 14.71
CA PHE A 5 -10.71 -9.97 15.68
C PHE A 5 -10.65 -10.92 16.87
N ASP A 6 -10.99 -10.43 18.06
CA ASP A 6 -11.09 -11.28 19.26
C ASP A 6 -12.25 -12.27 19.14
N ASP A 7 -13.34 -11.86 18.50
CA ASP A 7 -14.48 -12.73 18.15
C ASP A 7 -14.92 -12.45 16.69
N PRO A 8 -14.37 -13.20 15.72
CA PRO A 8 -14.70 -13.03 14.31
C PRO A 8 -16.18 -13.23 13.99
N ARG A 9 -16.87 -14.10 14.72
CA ARG A 9 -18.32 -14.36 14.48
C ARG A 9 -19.16 -13.16 14.90
N LYS A 10 -18.88 -12.59 16.05
CA LYS A 10 -19.54 -11.38 16.52
C LYS A 10 -19.20 -10.18 15.63
N ALA A 11 -17.94 -10.04 15.25
CA ALA A 11 -17.47 -8.95 14.40
C ALA A 11 -18.17 -8.96 13.03
N ILE A 12 -18.28 -10.11 12.36
CA ILE A 12 -18.96 -10.18 11.06
C ILE A 12 -20.46 -9.92 11.18
N GLN A 13 -21.11 -10.38 12.25
CA GLN A 13 -22.52 -10.08 12.51
C GLN A 13 -22.75 -8.57 12.65
N GLN A 14 -21.89 -7.87 13.38
CA GLN A 14 -21.96 -6.42 13.51
C GLN A 14 -21.70 -5.71 12.17
N ALA A 15 -20.74 -6.20 11.39
CA ALA A 15 -20.46 -5.65 10.07
C ALA A 15 -21.65 -5.81 9.10
N ILE A 16 -22.35 -6.95 9.14
CA ILE A 16 -23.57 -7.17 8.36
C ILE A 16 -24.68 -6.22 8.77
N LEU A 17 -24.91 -6.05 10.09
CA LEU A 17 -25.91 -5.11 10.61
C LEU A 17 -25.64 -3.65 10.17
N ARG A 18 -24.38 -3.31 9.91
CA ARG A 18 -23.95 -2.01 9.41
C ARG A 18 -23.92 -1.91 7.88
N GLY A 19 -24.46 -2.91 7.18
CA GLY A 19 -24.57 -2.90 5.71
C GLY A 19 -23.45 -3.64 4.96
N GLY A 20 -22.57 -4.36 5.66
CA GLY A 20 -21.53 -5.18 5.02
C GLY A 20 -22.12 -6.33 4.20
N ARG A 21 -21.65 -6.49 2.96
CA ARG A 21 -22.05 -7.57 2.05
C ARG A 21 -21.17 -8.80 2.26
N THR A 22 -21.79 -9.92 2.70
CA THR A 22 -21.05 -11.16 2.95
C THR A 22 -20.65 -11.88 1.66
N ALA A 23 -19.46 -12.45 1.66
CA ALA A 23 -19.01 -13.39 0.65
C ALA A 23 -19.43 -14.81 1.05
N GLN A 24 -20.26 -15.45 0.23
CA GLN A 24 -20.60 -16.86 0.35
C GLN A 24 -19.74 -17.68 -0.60
N HIS A 25 -19.22 -18.82 -0.12
CA HIS A 25 -18.42 -19.75 -0.95
C HIS A 25 -17.14 -19.13 -1.52
N SER A 26 -16.29 -18.61 -0.65
CA SER A 26 -14.97 -18.12 -1.04
C SER A 26 -14.11 -19.22 -1.69
N ASP A 27 -13.11 -18.84 -2.49
CA ASP A 27 -12.16 -19.80 -3.07
C ASP A 27 -11.41 -20.59 -2.00
N LEU A 28 -11.14 -19.99 -0.84
CA LEU A 28 -10.54 -20.65 0.29
C LEU A 28 -11.47 -21.79 0.81
N GLU A 29 -12.77 -21.53 0.95
CA GLU A 29 -13.73 -22.54 1.37
C GLU A 29 -13.80 -23.71 0.36
N ARG A 30 -13.83 -23.40 -0.93
CA ARG A 30 -13.85 -24.41 -1.99
C ARG A 30 -12.60 -25.29 -2.01
N ARG A 31 -11.43 -24.72 -1.70
CA ARG A 31 -10.16 -25.45 -1.73
C ARG A 31 -9.86 -26.22 -0.46
N THR A 32 -10.22 -25.68 0.69
CA THR A 32 -9.77 -26.18 2.00
C THR A 32 -10.88 -26.72 2.85
N GLY A 33 -12.16 -26.46 2.50
CA GLY A 33 -13.31 -26.72 3.35
C GLY A 33 -13.41 -25.80 4.58
N SER A 34 -12.44 -24.89 4.76
CA SER A 34 -12.39 -23.96 5.89
C SER A 34 -13.31 -22.77 5.65
N ARG A 35 -14.28 -22.58 6.56
CA ARG A 35 -15.19 -21.45 6.57
C ARG A 35 -14.60 -20.30 7.39
N ILE A 36 -13.87 -19.40 6.74
CA ILE A 36 -13.49 -18.13 7.34
C ILE A 36 -14.50 -17.08 6.89
N PRO A 37 -15.23 -16.43 7.83
CA PRO A 37 -16.17 -15.39 7.48
C PRO A 37 -15.51 -14.27 6.70
N ALA A 38 -16.15 -13.75 5.65
CA ALA A 38 -15.60 -12.69 4.82
C ALA A 38 -16.69 -11.72 4.34
N LEU A 39 -16.28 -10.47 4.14
CA LEU A 39 -17.05 -9.44 3.44
C LEU A 39 -16.40 -9.09 2.11
N PHE A 40 -17.21 -8.63 1.18
CA PHE A 40 -16.72 -7.94 -0.01
C PHE A 40 -16.27 -6.53 0.36
N GLY A 41 -15.05 -6.18 -0.03
CA GLY A 41 -14.48 -4.85 0.05
C GLY A 41 -14.32 -4.21 -1.33
N ILE A 42 -13.38 -3.29 -1.46
CA ILE A 42 -13.08 -2.57 -2.71
C ILE A 42 -12.80 -3.58 -3.82
N GLY A 43 -13.45 -3.39 -4.98
CA GLY A 43 -13.27 -4.23 -6.17
C GLY A 43 -13.64 -5.70 -5.95
N ASP A 44 -14.62 -5.97 -5.10
CA ASP A 44 -15.01 -7.32 -4.67
C ASP A 44 -13.87 -8.13 -4.03
N SER A 45 -12.79 -7.47 -3.59
CA SER A 45 -11.76 -8.09 -2.76
C SER A 45 -12.36 -8.61 -1.45
N LEU A 46 -11.82 -9.73 -0.94
CA LEU A 46 -12.35 -10.32 0.29
C LEU A 46 -11.61 -9.81 1.52
N ILE A 47 -12.39 -9.40 2.52
CA ILE A 47 -11.91 -9.10 3.88
C ILE A 47 -12.30 -10.28 4.76
N TYR A 48 -11.35 -11.15 5.09
CA TYR A 48 -11.53 -12.29 5.96
C TYR A 48 -11.45 -11.86 7.43
N PHE A 49 -12.38 -12.38 8.23
CA PHE A 49 -12.43 -12.18 9.68
C PHE A 49 -11.71 -13.33 10.37
N VAL A 50 -10.51 -13.10 10.82
CA VAL A 50 -9.61 -14.11 11.39
C VAL A 50 -9.53 -13.95 12.90
N GLU A 51 -9.48 -15.06 13.63
CA GLU A 51 -9.36 -15.02 15.07
C GLU A 51 -7.95 -14.53 15.49
N ASN A 52 -7.92 -13.65 16.49
CA ASN A 52 -6.72 -13.42 17.25
C ASN A 52 -6.34 -14.74 17.92
N ALA A 53 -5.24 -15.37 17.52
CA ALA A 53 -4.82 -16.60 18.18
C ALA A 53 -4.69 -16.34 19.68
N PRO A 54 -5.44 -17.07 20.54
CA PRO A 54 -5.36 -16.88 21.98
C PRO A 54 -3.91 -17.07 22.42
N PRO A 55 -3.44 -16.34 23.44
CA PRO A 55 -2.15 -16.63 24.06
C PRO A 55 -2.20 -18.10 24.54
N GLN A 56 -1.35 -18.93 23.98
CA GLN A 56 -1.30 -20.34 24.38
C GLN A 56 -1.03 -20.40 25.88
N LYS A 57 -1.93 -21.03 26.65
CA LYS A 57 -1.80 -21.25 28.11
C LYS A 57 -0.58 -22.09 28.49
N SER A 58 0.14 -22.63 27.55
CA SER A 58 1.35 -23.43 27.72
C SER A 58 2.51 -22.76 27.00
N GLY A 59 3.21 -21.85 27.62
CA GLY A 59 4.58 -21.36 27.33
C GLY A 59 5.18 -21.43 25.91
N GLY A 60 4.47 -21.99 24.93
CA GLY A 60 4.85 -22.12 23.54
C GLY A 60 4.40 -20.90 22.73
N LYS A 61 5.33 -20.17 22.14
CA LYS A 61 5.02 -19.16 21.14
C LYS A 61 4.28 -19.85 19.99
N SER A 62 3.04 -19.42 19.70
CA SER A 62 2.36 -19.81 18.46
C SER A 62 3.27 -19.45 17.29
N THR A 63 3.82 -20.44 16.63
CA THR A 63 4.65 -20.20 15.45
C THR A 63 3.76 -19.59 14.34
N LEU A 64 4.33 -18.74 13.51
CA LEU A 64 3.63 -18.20 12.34
C LEU A 64 3.02 -19.34 11.50
N GLN A 65 3.75 -20.44 11.36
CA GLN A 65 3.28 -21.64 10.65
C GLN A 65 2.03 -22.26 11.29
N ALA A 66 1.97 -22.39 12.62
CA ALA A 66 0.79 -22.93 13.29
C ALA A 66 -0.45 -22.06 13.06
N ARG A 67 -0.29 -20.73 13.01
CA ARG A 67 -1.36 -19.79 12.70
C ARG A 67 -1.89 -19.96 11.28
N TRP A 68 -1.00 -20.09 10.30
CA TRP A 68 -1.36 -20.29 8.91
C TRP A 68 -2.01 -21.67 8.68
N SER A 69 -1.48 -22.71 9.31
CA SER A 69 -2.07 -24.06 9.21
C SER A 69 -3.47 -24.11 9.80
N ALA A 70 -3.74 -23.38 10.90
CA ALA A 70 -5.09 -23.28 11.47
C ALA A 70 -6.11 -22.61 10.51
N LEU A 71 -5.64 -21.84 9.55
CA LEU A 71 -6.44 -21.22 8.49
C LEU A 71 -6.53 -22.09 7.22
N GLY A 72 -5.99 -23.31 7.24
CA GLY A 72 -5.99 -24.22 6.09
C GLY A 72 -4.86 -23.97 5.07
N PHE A 73 -3.84 -23.16 5.41
CA PHE A 73 -2.66 -23.00 4.57
C PHE A 73 -1.63 -24.09 4.89
N GLU A 74 -1.03 -24.64 3.87
CA GLU A 74 0.08 -25.59 3.98
C GLU A 74 1.40 -24.91 3.63
N ALA A 75 2.49 -25.35 4.27
CA ALA A 75 3.81 -24.88 3.92
C ALA A 75 4.14 -25.32 2.49
N HIS A 76 4.58 -24.37 1.66
CA HIS A 76 5.01 -24.70 0.30
C HIS A 76 6.25 -25.62 0.35
N PRO A 77 6.31 -26.72 -0.42
CA PRO A 77 7.43 -27.67 -0.37
C PRO A 77 8.75 -27.05 -0.79
N LEU A 78 8.73 -26.02 -1.63
CA LEU A 78 9.86 -25.15 -1.92
C LEU A 78 9.89 -23.95 -0.98
N ALA A 79 9.69 -24.17 0.32
CA ALA A 79 9.85 -23.11 1.31
C ALA A 79 11.25 -22.51 1.11
N ILE A 80 11.33 -21.53 0.23
CA ILE A 80 12.52 -20.73 0.04
C ILE A 80 12.81 -20.18 1.41
N GLN A 81 13.97 -20.48 1.94
CA GLN A 81 14.43 -19.85 3.18
C GLN A 81 14.65 -18.39 2.87
N VAL A 82 13.56 -17.64 2.87
CA VAL A 82 13.61 -16.20 2.69
C VAL A 82 14.26 -15.64 3.93
N LYS A 83 15.49 -15.17 3.77
CA LYS A 83 16.18 -14.44 4.85
C LYS A 83 15.32 -13.23 5.25
N ASP A 84 15.23 -13.00 6.54
CA ASP A 84 14.54 -11.83 7.09
C ASP A 84 15.04 -10.54 6.45
N LYS A 85 14.11 -9.74 5.95
CA LYS A 85 14.36 -8.44 5.31
C LYS A 85 14.23 -7.27 6.28
N GLY A 86 13.86 -7.52 7.53
CA GLY A 86 13.71 -6.51 8.58
C GLY A 86 12.33 -5.84 8.57
N PHE A 87 11.34 -6.41 7.89
CA PHE A 87 9.98 -5.90 7.92
C PHE A 87 9.26 -6.34 9.19
N LEU A 88 8.62 -5.38 9.87
CA LEU A 88 7.98 -5.56 11.17
C LEU A 88 6.47 -5.78 11.05
N ALA A 89 5.83 -5.00 10.20
CA ALA A 89 4.38 -5.00 10.02
C ALA A 89 4.00 -4.37 8.68
N ILE A 90 2.73 -4.50 8.30
CA ILE A 90 2.12 -3.67 7.27
C ILE A 90 1.69 -2.36 7.96
N ASP A 91 2.22 -1.24 7.49
CA ASP A 91 1.93 0.11 7.99
C ASP A 91 0.59 0.62 7.41
N HIS A 92 0.41 0.47 6.10
CA HIS A 92 -0.81 0.83 5.42
C HIS A 92 -1.01 0.06 4.11
N LEU A 93 -2.23 0.10 3.59
CA LEU A 93 -2.63 -0.45 2.30
C LEU A 93 -3.34 0.65 1.52
N THR A 94 -2.77 1.10 0.43
CA THR A 94 -3.39 2.11 -0.42
C THR A 94 -4.22 1.46 -1.51
N ASN A 95 -5.45 1.93 -1.68
CA ASN A 95 -6.36 1.47 -2.71
C ASN A 95 -6.58 2.53 -3.77
N ASN A 96 -6.66 2.11 -5.03
CA ASN A 96 -7.14 2.93 -6.13
C ASN A 96 -8.58 2.58 -6.45
N VAL A 97 -9.41 3.59 -6.64
CA VAL A 97 -10.83 3.43 -6.94
C VAL A 97 -11.25 4.26 -8.17
N ALA A 98 -12.37 3.88 -8.77
CA ALA A 98 -12.93 4.61 -9.90
C ALA A 98 -13.33 6.04 -9.48
N LYS A 99 -13.19 6.99 -10.41
CA LYS A 99 -13.54 8.39 -10.19
C LYS A 99 -14.98 8.55 -9.69
N GLY A 100 -15.16 9.35 -8.64
CA GLY A 100 -16.45 9.59 -7.99
C GLY A 100 -16.88 8.52 -6.98
N THR A 101 -16.03 7.51 -6.69
CA THR A 101 -16.37 6.43 -5.74
C THR A 101 -15.57 6.45 -4.44
N MET A 102 -14.58 7.33 -4.30
CA MET A 102 -13.73 7.44 -3.13
C MET A 102 -14.53 7.65 -1.83
N GLU A 103 -15.48 8.57 -1.84
CA GLU A 103 -16.35 8.84 -0.67
C GLU A 103 -17.21 7.64 -0.29
N THR A 104 -17.70 6.87 -1.27
CA THR A 104 -18.47 5.64 -1.02
C THR A 104 -17.64 4.61 -0.28
N TRP A 105 -16.39 4.42 -0.71
CA TRP A 105 -15.47 3.48 -0.07
C TRP A 105 -14.96 4.00 1.29
N ALA A 106 -14.76 5.32 1.43
CA ALA A 106 -14.45 5.90 2.72
C ALA A 106 -15.56 5.65 3.74
N ARG A 107 -16.83 5.84 3.35
CA ARG A 107 -17.99 5.51 4.19
C ARG A 107 -18.05 4.04 4.53
N PHE A 108 -17.78 3.14 3.58
CA PHE A 108 -17.72 1.71 3.84
C PHE A 108 -16.81 1.38 5.04
N TYR A 109 -15.60 1.91 5.09
CA TYR A 109 -14.68 1.67 6.21
C TYR A 109 -15.13 2.39 7.49
N LYS A 110 -15.65 3.60 7.38
CA LYS A 110 -16.13 4.37 8.53
C LYS A 110 -17.36 3.71 9.17
N ASP A 111 -18.37 3.40 8.39
CA ASP A 111 -19.66 2.92 8.89
C ASP A 111 -19.60 1.46 9.35
N ILE A 112 -18.90 0.60 8.62
CA ILE A 112 -18.84 -0.83 8.92
C ILE A 112 -17.81 -1.13 9.99
N PHE A 113 -16.60 -0.55 9.88
CA PHE A 113 -15.46 -0.91 10.72
C PHE A 113 -15.06 0.16 11.73
N GLY A 114 -15.70 1.34 11.69
CA GLY A 114 -15.40 2.42 12.63
C GLY A 114 -14.08 3.14 12.35
N PHE A 115 -13.57 3.09 11.13
CA PHE A 115 -12.40 3.88 10.76
C PHE A 115 -12.68 5.37 10.90
N THR A 116 -11.65 6.15 11.20
CA THR A 116 -11.71 7.60 11.28
C THR A 116 -10.90 8.22 10.17
N GLU A 117 -11.35 9.36 9.67
CA GLU A 117 -10.60 10.16 8.73
C GLU A 117 -9.40 10.78 9.42
N VAL A 118 -8.22 10.62 8.84
CA VAL A 118 -6.98 11.25 9.31
C VAL A 118 -6.68 12.48 8.49
N ARG A 119 -6.78 12.38 7.16
CA ARG A 119 -6.46 13.46 6.25
C ARG A 119 -7.05 13.26 4.85
N TYR A 120 -7.28 14.39 4.18
CA TYR A 120 -7.60 14.48 2.76
C TYR A 120 -6.47 15.18 2.03
N PHE A 121 -6.09 14.68 0.86
CA PHE A 121 -5.04 15.24 0.02
C PHE A 121 -5.55 15.53 -1.38
N ASP A 122 -5.15 16.65 -1.96
CA ASP A 122 -5.20 16.94 -3.39
C ASP A 122 -3.76 17.02 -3.88
N ILE A 123 -3.33 16.00 -4.60
CA ILE A 123 -1.94 15.82 -5.03
C ILE A 123 -1.87 16.14 -6.51
N ARG A 124 -0.97 17.06 -6.89
CA ARG A 124 -0.75 17.48 -8.26
C ARG A 124 0.68 17.18 -8.70
N GLY A 125 0.82 16.46 -9.83
CA GLY A 125 2.07 16.29 -10.56
C GLY A 125 2.24 17.37 -11.62
N ALA A 126 3.16 17.15 -12.56
CA ALA A 126 3.36 18.04 -13.69
C ALA A 126 2.27 17.90 -14.77
N GLN A 127 1.74 16.71 -14.95
CA GLN A 127 0.77 16.36 -15.99
C GLN A 127 -0.55 15.82 -15.46
N THR A 128 -0.55 15.21 -14.28
CA THR A 128 -1.71 14.52 -13.72
C THR A 128 -1.87 14.82 -12.23
N GLY A 129 -2.99 14.40 -11.65
CA GLY A 129 -3.27 14.54 -10.23
C GLY A 129 -4.16 13.42 -9.70
N LEU A 130 -4.25 13.37 -8.40
CA LEU A 130 -5.18 12.50 -7.68
C LEU A 130 -5.68 13.17 -6.40
N THR A 131 -6.81 12.72 -5.91
CA THR A 131 -7.27 12.99 -4.55
C THR A 131 -7.14 11.72 -3.71
N SER A 132 -6.82 11.89 -2.44
CA SER A 132 -6.64 10.76 -1.51
C SER A 132 -7.32 11.02 -0.17
N TYR A 133 -7.99 10.01 0.33
CA TYR A 133 -8.60 9.95 1.65
C TYR A 133 -7.80 8.97 2.52
N ALA A 134 -7.14 9.44 3.56
CA ALA A 134 -6.45 8.56 4.51
C ALA A 134 -7.35 8.25 5.70
N LEU A 135 -7.63 6.97 5.90
CA LEU A 135 -8.43 6.43 6.98
C LEU A 135 -7.57 5.64 7.96
N ARG A 136 -7.86 5.71 9.26
CA ARG A 136 -7.16 4.98 10.32
C ARG A 136 -8.11 4.05 11.05
N SER A 137 -7.63 2.83 11.35
CA SER A 137 -8.35 1.84 12.14
C SER A 137 -8.67 2.35 13.56
N PRO A 138 -9.73 1.84 14.21
CA PRO A 138 -10.13 2.27 15.55
C PRO A 138 -9.04 2.13 16.63
N ASP A 139 -8.18 1.12 16.50
CA ASP A 139 -7.04 0.87 17.38
C ASP A 139 -5.78 1.65 17.00
N GLY A 140 -5.81 2.39 15.89
CA GLY A 140 -4.70 3.20 15.40
C GLY A 140 -3.55 2.43 14.77
N SER A 141 -3.63 1.11 14.69
CA SER A 141 -2.51 0.25 14.24
C SER A 141 -2.32 0.21 12.73
N PHE A 142 -3.30 0.69 11.96
CA PHE A 142 -3.36 0.44 10.52
C PHE A 142 -4.09 1.57 9.78
N CYS A 143 -3.62 1.90 8.59
CA CYS A 143 -4.23 2.92 7.74
C CYS A 143 -4.61 2.39 6.36
N ILE A 144 -5.64 3.01 5.77
CA ILE A 144 -6.12 2.73 4.42
C ILE A 144 -6.28 4.06 3.68
N PRO A 145 -5.27 4.50 2.92
CA PRO A 145 -5.46 5.55 1.93
C PRO A 145 -6.30 5.03 0.76
N ILE A 146 -7.19 5.88 0.24
CA ILE A 146 -8.04 5.59 -0.92
C ILE A 146 -7.83 6.72 -1.92
N ASN A 147 -7.38 6.38 -3.11
CA ASN A 147 -7.05 7.33 -4.16
C ASN A 147 -8.07 7.27 -5.30
N GLU A 148 -8.42 8.43 -5.85
CA GLU A 148 -9.16 8.52 -7.10
C GLU A 148 -8.50 9.52 -8.06
N ALA A 149 -8.61 9.26 -9.36
CA ALA A 149 -7.99 10.08 -10.40
C ALA A 149 -8.69 11.43 -10.55
N SER A 150 -7.91 12.51 -10.68
CA SER A 150 -8.43 13.81 -11.09
C SER A 150 -8.55 13.92 -12.60
N GLU A 151 -7.58 13.41 -13.36
CA GLU A 151 -7.49 13.49 -14.83
C GLU A 151 -7.48 12.12 -15.51
N ALA A 152 -7.82 12.10 -16.82
CA ALA A 152 -7.95 10.86 -17.60
C ALA A 152 -6.62 10.07 -17.73
N LYS A 153 -5.48 10.75 -17.87
CA LYS A 153 -4.15 10.12 -17.99
C LYS A 153 -3.45 9.87 -16.65
N SER A 154 -4.20 9.97 -15.54
CA SER A 154 -3.66 9.67 -14.21
C SER A 154 -3.21 8.21 -14.11
N GLN A 155 -2.11 7.98 -13.39
CA GLN A 155 -1.63 6.64 -12.99
C GLN A 155 -2.71 5.77 -12.34
N ILE A 156 -3.73 6.39 -11.72
CA ILE A 156 -4.84 5.67 -11.12
C ILE A 156 -5.67 4.95 -12.20
N ASN A 157 -5.94 5.62 -13.32
CA ASN A 157 -6.69 5.02 -14.42
C ASN A 157 -5.89 3.91 -15.12
N GLU A 158 -4.58 4.09 -15.31
CA GLU A 158 -3.69 3.05 -15.80
C GLU A 158 -3.74 1.81 -14.89
N TYR A 159 -3.67 2.03 -13.57
CA TYR A 159 -3.84 0.94 -12.60
C TYR A 159 -5.18 0.23 -12.77
N LEU A 160 -6.29 0.99 -12.85
CA LEU A 160 -7.64 0.41 -12.95
C LEU A 160 -7.82 -0.43 -14.22
N GLU A 161 -7.20 -0.03 -15.33
CA GLU A 161 -7.20 -0.80 -16.57
C GLU A 161 -6.37 -2.09 -16.43
N GLU A 162 -5.13 -2.00 -15.98
CA GLU A 162 -4.23 -3.16 -15.86
C GLU A 162 -4.72 -4.15 -14.80
N TYR A 163 -5.20 -3.65 -13.66
CA TYR A 163 -5.74 -4.48 -12.57
C TYR A 163 -7.15 -5.02 -12.86
N ASN A 164 -7.80 -4.50 -13.89
CA ASN A 164 -9.19 -4.80 -14.25
C ASN A 164 -10.20 -4.40 -13.16
N GLY A 165 -10.01 -3.25 -12.57
CA GLY A 165 -10.93 -2.66 -11.58
C GLY A 165 -10.25 -2.02 -10.36
N PRO A 166 -11.04 -1.60 -9.36
CA PRO A 166 -10.52 -1.04 -8.12
C PRO A 166 -9.79 -2.09 -7.27
N GLY A 167 -8.77 -1.67 -6.53
CA GLY A 167 -8.05 -2.59 -5.65
C GLY A 167 -6.83 -1.96 -4.97
N ILE A 168 -6.00 -2.80 -4.35
CA ILE A 168 -4.80 -2.38 -3.64
C ILE A 168 -3.73 -1.97 -4.65
N GLN A 169 -3.34 -0.69 -4.63
CA GLN A 169 -2.24 -0.16 -5.42
C GLN A 169 -0.88 -0.55 -4.83
N HIS A 170 -0.71 -0.35 -3.52
CA HIS A 170 0.52 -0.72 -2.84
C HIS A 170 0.31 -1.14 -1.40
N LEU A 171 1.32 -1.88 -0.90
CA LEU A 171 1.45 -2.24 0.50
C LEU A 171 2.70 -1.54 1.05
N ALA A 172 2.56 -0.83 2.17
CA ALA A 172 3.69 -0.24 2.87
C ALA A 172 4.15 -1.16 4.00
N PHE A 173 5.41 -1.57 3.96
CA PHE A 173 6.05 -2.36 5.00
C PHE A 173 6.86 -1.47 5.94
N LEU A 174 6.49 -1.50 7.22
CA LEU A 174 7.24 -0.84 8.29
C LEU A 174 8.57 -1.56 8.55
N THR A 175 9.64 -0.81 8.65
CA THR A 175 10.94 -1.29 9.12
C THR A 175 11.51 -0.39 10.22
N ALA A 176 12.37 -0.94 11.07
CA ALA A 176 13.10 -0.15 12.06
C ALA A 176 14.39 0.50 11.49
N ASP A 177 14.92 -0.06 10.38
CA ASP A 177 16.14 0.41 9.71
C ASP A 177 16.00 0.18 8.20
N ILE A 178 15.61 1.23 7.48
CA ILE A 178 15.36 1.18 6.04
C ILE A 178 16.64 0.86 5.26
N LEU A 179 17.78 1.40 5.66
CA LEU A 179 19.05 1.15 4.99
C LEU A 179 19.49 -0.32 5.13
N SER A 180 19.29 -0.91 6.33
CA SER A 180 19.52 -2.32 6.55
C SER A 180 18.59 -3.20 5.71
N SER A 181 17.31 -2.85 5.65
CA SER A 181 16.32 -3.56 4.82
C SER A 181 16.69 -3.52 3.34
N LEU A 182 17.11 -2.36 2.83
CA LEU A 182 17.54 -2.19 1.43
C LEU A 182 18.81 -3.00 1.12
N ARG A 183 19.80 -3.02 2.03
CA ARG A 183 20.99 -3.89 1.87
C ARG A 183 20.62 -5.37 1.79
N LYS A 184 19.62 -5.81 2.55
CA LYS A 184 19.14 -7.21 2.49
C LYS A 184 18.34 -7.52 1.21
N LEU A 185 17.90 -6.53 0.47
CA LEU A 185 17.24 -6.69 -0.83
C LEU A 185 18.22 -6.66 -2.01
N GLU A 186 19.48 -6.27 -1.79
CA GLU A 186 20.50 -6.28 -2.86
C GLU A 186 20.66 -7.69 -3.45
N GLY A 187 20.85 -7.73 -4.77
CA GLY A 187 20.95 -8.99 -5.52
C GLY A 187 19.62 -9.73 -5.74
N THR A 188 18.50 -9.15 -5.32
CA THR A 188 17.17 -9.62 -5.71
C THR A 188 16.71 -8.92 -7.01
N PRO A 189 15.73 -9.45 -7.74
CA PRO A 189 15.18 -8.81 -8.94
C PRO A 189 14.26 -7.62 -8.63
N ILE A 190 14.18 -7.17 -7.38
CA ILE A 190 13.33 -6.06 -6.97
C ILE A 190 14.01 -4.74 -7.34
N GLU A 191 13.36 -3.98 -8.21
CA GLU A 191 13.83 -2.66 -8.63
C GLU A 191 13.10 -1.56 -7.87
N MET A 192 13.82 -0.52 -7.46
CA MET A 192 13.27 0.68 -6.84
C MET A 192 12.97 1.75 -7.89
N LEU A 193 12.02 2.64 -7.59
CA LEU A 193 11.81 3.85 -8.38
C LEU A 193 12.99 4.82 -8.20
N ASP A 194 13.39 5.45 -9.31
CA ASP A 194 14.45 6.46 -9.31
C ASP A 194 13.90 7.81 -8.85
N MET A 195 14.62 8.49 -7.96
CA MET A 195 14.33 9.84 -7.54
C MET A 195 15.23 10.85 -8.23
N ASP A 196 14.72 12.08 -8.35
CA ASP A 196 15.47 13.19 -8.92
C ASP A 196 16.55 13.68 -7.95
N ASP A 197 17.78 13.85 -8.42
CA ASP A 197 18.88 14.38 -7.62
C ASP A 197 18.57 15.78 -7.04
N LEU A 198 17.77 16.58 -7.75
CA LEU A 198 17.32 17.89 -7.26
C LEU A 198 16.51 17.80 -5.98
N TYR A 199 15.83 16.68 -5.74
CA TYR A 199 15.10 16.44 -4.50
C TYR A 199 16.03 16.51 -3.28
N TYR A 200 17.27 16.00 -3.41
CA TYR A 200 18.21 15.93 -2.28
C TYR A 200 18.96 17.26 -2.05
N ALA A 201 18.82 18.24 -2.93
CA ALA A 201 19.49 19.53 -2.79
C ALA A 201 19.01 20.31 -1.54
N ASP A 202 17.75 20.18 -1.16
CA ASP A 202 17.12 20.94 -0.07
C ASP A 202 16.49 20.10 1.03
N VAL A 203 16.20 18.80 0.79
CA VAL A 203 15.45 17.98 1.74
C VAL A 203 16.09 17.90 3.12
N PHE A 204 17.43 17.81 3.20
CA PHE A 204 18.15 17.72 4.47
C PHE A 204 18.27 19.08 5.20
N ALA A 205 18.00 20.19 4.53
CA ALA A 205 17.83 21.48 5.18
C ALA A 205 16.41 21.62 5.73
N ARG A 206 15.43 21.09 5.02
CA ARG A 206 14.01 21.05 5.46
C ARG A 206 13.80 20.10 6.63
N VAL A 207 14.48 18.95 6.65
CA VAL A 207 14.40 17.92 7.71
C VAL A 207 15.80 17.69 8.31
N PRO A 208 16.30 18.62 9.15
CA PRO A 208 17.69 18.60 9.62
C PRO A 208 17.99 17.51 10.64
N ASN A 209 16.96 17.00 11.32
CA ASN A 209 17.03 16.00 12.40
C ASN A 209 17.20 14.54 11.93
N VAL A 210 17.36 14.30 10.63
CA VAL A 210 17.67 12.98 10.07
C VAL A 210 19.01 12.48 10.61
N THR A 211 19.02 11.28 11.17
CA THR A 211 20.19 10.67 11.83
C THR A 211 20.90 9.62 10.97
N GLU A 212 20.26 9.12 9.92
CA GLU A 212 20.82 8.17 8.97
C GLU A 212 21.87 8.85 8.07
N ASP A 213 22.75 8.05 7.46
CA ASP A 213 23.72 8.56 6.49
C ASP A 213 23.02 9.17 5.28
N LYS A 214 23.10 10.50 5.17
CA LYS A 214 22.44 11.28 4.13
C LYS A 214 22.91 10.90 2.72
N GLY A 215 24.20 10.58 2.58
CA GLY A 215 24.76 10.13 1.30
C GLY A 215 24.25 8.75 0.91
N GLU A 216 24.05 7.84 1.88
CA GLU A 216 23.46 6.52 1.60
C GLU A 216 21.97 6.63 1.27
N LEU A 217 21.22 7.50 1.96
CA LEU A 217 19.81 7.77 1.64
C LEU A 217 19.66 8.26 0.19
N GLN A 218 20.48 9.22 -0.24
CA GLN A 218 20.46 9.73 -1.62
C GLN A 218 20.84 8.64 -2.63
N ARG A 219 21.96 7.94 -2.43
CA ARG A 219 22.38 6.87 -3.34
C ARG A 219 21.36 5.75 -3.52
N ARG A 220 20.48 5.56 -2.53
CA ARG A 220 19.43 4.54 -2.54
C ARG A 220 18.05 5.06 -2.89
N ASN A 221 17.94 6.32 -3.30
CA ASN A 221 16.66 6.95 -3.65
C ASN A 221 15.63 6.98 -2.49
N VAL A 222 16.09 7.03 -1.23
CA VAL A 222 15.21 7.09 -0.05
C VAL A 222 14.70 8.51 0.13
N LEU A 223 13.39 8.67 0.11
CA LEU A 223 12.70 9.92 0.36
C LEU A 223 12.61 10.20 1.87
N VAL A 224 12.60 11.48 2.22
CA VAL A 224 12.60 11.97 3.60
C VAL A 224 11.49 13.00 3.75
N ASP A 225 10.64 12.85 4.75
CA ASP A 225 9.69 13.87 5.13
C ASP A 225 9.59 13.97 6.66
N GLY A 226 9.27 15.15 7.17
CA GLY A 226 9.21 15.36 8.62
C GLY A 226 9.19 16.81 9.02
N ASP A 227 9.23 17.00 10.33
CA ASP A 227 9.25 18.29 11.02
C ASP A 227 10.29 18.31 12.15
N GLU A 228 10.24 19.30 13.00
CA GLU A 228 11.15 19.45 14.15
C GLU A 228 10.97 18.33 15.21
N HIS A 229 9.84 17.61 15.21
CA HIS A 229 9.50 16.59 16.19
C HIS A 229 9.87 15.18 15.75
N GLY A 230 9.96 14.94 14.44
CA GLY A 230 10.27 13.63 13.90
C GLY A 230 10.29 13.61 12.39
N TYR A 231 10.57 12.42 11.83
CA TYR A 231 10.60 12.23 10.39
C TYR A 231 10.23 10.79 10.00
N LEU A 232 9.95 10.61 8.73
CA LEU A 232 9.83 9.31 8.10
C LEU A 232 10.80 9.21 6.92
N LEU A 233 11.16 7.98 6.61
CA LEU A 233 11.93 7.60 5.43
C LEU A 233 11.08 6.62 4.63
N GLN A 234 11.03 6.81 3.31
CA GLN A 234 10.23 5.93 2.44
C GLN A 234 10.88 5.71 1.08
N ILE A 235 10.65 4.56 0.50
CA ILE A 235 11.09 4.21 -0.84
C ILE A 235 10.06 3.29 -1.49
N PHE A 236 9.97 3.34 -2.80
CA PHE A 236 8.97 2.61 -3.58
C PHE A 236 9.64 1.71 -4.59
N THR A 237 9.11 0.50 -4.74
CA THR A 237 9.52 -0.39 -5.85
C THR A 237 8.82 0.00 -7.14
N LYS A 238 9.35 -0.44 -8.27
CA LYS A 238 8.55 -0.59 -9.48
C LYS A 238 7.45 -1.64 -9.24
N ASN A 239 6.54 -1.77 -10.19
CA ASN A 239 5.48 -2.78 -10.12
C ASN A 239 6.07 -4.18 -9.96
N LEU A 240 5.57 -4.97 -9.00
CA LEU A 240 6.06 -6.30 -8.69
C LEU A 240 5.08 -7.41 -9.08
N VAL A 241 3.78 -7.16 -8.94
CA VAL A 241 2.72 -8.13 -9.27
C VAL A 241 1.61 -7.40 -10.00
N GLY A 242 1.58 -7.49 -11.34
CA GLY A 242 0.74 -6.61 -12.14
C GLY A 242 1.05 -5.15 -11.76
N PRO A 243 0.04 -4.27 -11.62
CA PRO A 243 0.26 -2.87 -11.30
C PRO A 243 0.48 -2.60 -9.80
N ILE A 244 0.72 -3.64 -8.99
CA ILE A 244 0.93 -3.51 -7.54
C ILE A 244 2.41 -3.30 -7.25
N PHE A 245 2.74 -2.29 -6.44
CA PHE A 245 4.09 -2.05 -5.94
C PHE A 245 4.17 -2.10 -4.41
N ILE A 246 5.37 -2.05 -3.88
CA ILE A 246 5.66 -2.06 -2.45
C ILE A 246 6.29 -0.74 -2.04
N GLU A 247 5.85 -0.23 -0.91
CA GLU A 247 6.54 0.81 -0.17
C GLU A 247 7.30 0.20 1.01
N ILE A 248 8.49 0.71 1.30
CA ILE A 248 9.21 0.42 2.53
C ILE A 248 9.28 1.73 3.30
N ILE A 249 8.78 1.74 4.53
CA ILE A 249 8.69 2.94 5.36
C ILE A 249 9.34 2.72 6.72
N GLN A 250 10.11 3.72 7.15
CA GLN A 250 10.64 3.84 8.50
C GLN A 250 10.10 5.10 9.13
N ARG A 251 9.61 5.02 10.37
CA ARG A 251 9.05 6.14 11.12
C ARG A 251 9.90 6.44 12.34
N LYS A 252 10.29 7.68 12.52
CA LYS A 252 10.91 8.20 13.71
C LYS A 252 10.05 9.33 14.28
N ASN A 253 9.11 8.97 15.15
CA ASN A 253 8.17 9.88 15.81
C ASN A 253 7.37 10.75 14.84
N HIS A 254 7.02 10.21 13.65
CA HIS A 254 6.27 10.94 12.63
C HIS A 254 5.19 10.03 12.00
N LEU A 255 3.93 10.44 12.09
CA LEU A 255 2.76 9.65 11.69
C LEU A 255 2.12 10.10 10.37
N SER A 256 2.75 11.05 9.65
CA SER A 256 2.26 11.49 8.33
C SER A 256 2.43 10.41 7.25
N PHE A 257 1.97 10.70 6.04
CA PHE A 257 2.11 9.84 4.87
C PHE A 257 3.24 10.28 3.93
N GLY A 258 4.11 11.20 4.37
CA GLY A 258 5.17 11.73 3.53
C GLY A 258 4.68 12.77 2.53
N GLU A 259 3.83 13.69 2.98
CA GLU A 259 3.21 14.72 2.14
C GLU A 259 4.24 15.57 1.40
N GLY A 260 5.37 15.86 2.07
CA GLY A 260 6.49 16.58 1.46
C GLY A 260 7.17 15.82 0.32
N ASN A 261 6.92 14.52 0.20
CA ASN A 261 7.47 13.65 -0.82
C ASN A 261 6.52 13.42 -2.03
N PHE A 262 5.24 13.76 -1.90
CA PHE A 262 4.25 13.47 -2.95
C PHE A 262 4.64 14.02 -4.31
N GLY A 263 5.14 15.26 -4.37
CA GLY A 263 5.60 15.85 -5.62
C GLY A 263 6.78 15.10 -6.25
N ALA A 264 7.73 14.61 -5.45
CA ALA A 264 8.88 13.85 -5.95
C ALA A 264 8.45 12.46 -6.44
N LEU A 265 7.61 11.76 -5.67
CA LEU A 265 7.04 10.47 -6.06
C LEU A 265 6.22 10.59 -7.36
N PHE A 266 5.36 11.59 -7.46
CA PHE A 266 4.54 11.84 -8.66
C PHE A 266 5.40 12.06 -9.89
N ARG A 267 6.41 12.93 -9.81
CA ARG A 267 7.37 13.13 -10.93
C ARG A 267 8.11 11.84 -11.31
N SER A 268 8.44 10.99 -10.33
CA SER A 268 9.08 9.71 -10.61
C SER A 268 8.15 8.77 -11.38
N ILE A 269 6.90 8.68 -10.98
CA ILE A 269 5.88 7.85 -11.64
C ILE A 269 5.57 8.40 -13.05
N GLU A 270 5.40 9.71 -13.20
CA GLU A 270 5.18 10.34 -14.51
C GLU A 270 6.35 10.09 -15.47
N ARG A 271 7.62 10.15 -15.00
CA ARG A 271 8.79 9.79 -15.82
C ARG A 271 8.75 8.32 -16.24
N ASP A 272 8.31 7.42 -15.38
CA ASP A 272 8.12 6.01 -15.75
C ASP A 272 7.02 5.85 -16.80
N GLN A 273 5.88 6.54 -16.65
CA GLN A 273 4.81 6.60 -17.64
C GLN A 273 5.30 7.16 -19.00
N GLU A 274 6.12 8.22 -18.98
CA GLU A 274 6.74 8.80 -20.19
C GLU A 274 7.64 7.78 -20.90
N ARG A 275 8.50 7.08 -20.17
CA ARG A 275 9.37 6.02 -20.73
C ARG A 275 8.56 4.89 -21.37
N ARG A 276 7.37 4.60 -20.85
CA ARG A 276 6.44 3.60 -21.41
C ARG A 276 5.52 4.17 -22.50
N GLY A 277 5.61 5.47 -22.81
CA GLY A 277 4.86 6.12 -23.89
C GLY A 277 3.40 6.44 -23.56
N VAL A 278 3.00 6.43 -22.28
CA VAL A 278 1.60 6.68 -21.85
C VAL A 278 1.12 8.09 -22.25
N PHE A 279 2.01 9.06 -22.28
CA PHE A 279 1.70 10.44 -22.67
C PHE A 279 1.88 10.72 -24.17
N ALA A 280 2.49 9.81 -24.94
CA ALA A 280 2.52 9.91 -26.39
C ALA A 280 1.07 9.84 -26.90
N GLY A 281 0.60 10.87 -27.60
CA GLY A 281 -0.67 10.83 -28.30
C GLY A 281 -0.68 9.70 -29.33
N PRO A 282 -1.86 9.29 -29.86
CA PRO A 282 -1.89 8.39 -31.00
C PRO A 282 -1.01 8.98 -32.09
N ALA A 283 -0.08 8.16 -32.62
CA ALA A 283 0.88 8.57 -33.64
C ALA A 283 0.16 9.37 -34.71
N GLY A 284 0.51 10.64 -34.81
CA GLY A 284 -0.16 11.57 -35.74
C GLY A 284 -0.19 10.95 -37.12
N GLU A 285 -1.37 10.87 -37.71
CA GLU A 285 -1.53 10.79 -39.16
C GLU A 285 -0.71 11.94 -39.77
N GLN A 286 0.46 11.62 -40.27
CA GLN A 286 1.18 12.54 -41.15
C GLN A 286 0.28 12.69 -42.38
N HIS A 287 -0.47 13.77 -42.44
CA HIS A 287 -1.05 14.24 -43.69
C HIS A 287 0.12 14.44 -44.67
N ALA A 288 0.29 13.47 -45.54
CA ALA A 288 1.02 13.67 -46.79
C ALA A 288 0.21 14.65 -47.62
N GLU A 289 0.48 15.94 -47.49
CA GLU A 289 0.12 16.91 -48.50
C GLU A 289 0.98 16.63 -49.71
N HIS A 290 0.41 15.96 -50.68
CA HIS A 290 0.90 15.99 -52.06
C HIS A 290 0.34 17.23 -52.71
N GLY A 291 1.22 18.24 -52.91
CA GLY A 291 1.06 19.32 -53.89
C GLY A 291 1.31 18.81 -55.30
#